data_c29911107771aea2c912554bb565ce18
#
_entry.id   c29911107771aea2c912554bb565ce18
#
_cell.length_a   1.000
_cell.length_b   1.000
_cell.length_c   1.000
_cell.angle_alpha   90.00
_cell.angle_beta   90.00
_cell.angle_gamma   90.00
#
_symmetry.space_group_name_H-M   'P 1'
#
loop_
_entity.id
_entity.type
_entity.pdbx_description
1 polymer ?
#
loop_
_entity_poly.entity_id
_entity_poly.type
_entity_poly.pdbx_seq_one_letter_code
_entity_poly.pdbx_strand_id
1 'polypeptide(L)'
;DIQTGAKASAAGGFTTVVCMANTKPPVDNVETLQHVIAEGKKTGIHVLADATVSVGMKGETLVDMDALRAAGAAGFTDDGIPLMDGALVKAAMEKAKELNVPLSFHEEDPHFIKNNGINHGKVSDQLGIYGSPALAEDSLAARDCMIALHTGATVNIQHISSRYSVEAVRLAKQLGADVWAEVTPHHFTLTEDAVLTYGTLAKMNPPLRTEEDRQALIAALKDGTIDMIATDHAPHAAEEKAKPLTEAPSGITGIETSLALAITNLVKPGHLTLPELMEKMSLNPARLYRLDCGRMTEGAPADLVIFDPDEEWVVEHFCSKASNSPFKGWKLTGKVKKTICDGRVVYED
;
A
#
# COMPACT_ATOMS: atom_id res chain seq x y z
N ASP A 1 -4.18 9.18 -14.23
CA ASP A 1 -3.28 10.33 -14.06
C ASP A 1 -3.34 10.87 -12.63
N ILE A 2 -2.38 11.70 -12.24
CA ILE A 2 -2.24 12.25 -10.88
C ILE A 2 -3.48 13.02 -10.46
N GLN A 3 -4.09 13.80 -11.35
CA GLN A 3 -5.25 14.62 -11.01
C GLN A 3 -6.49 13.77 -10.71
N THR A 4 -6.71 12.70 -11.46
CA THR A 4 -7.86 11.81 -11.20
C THR A 4 -7.62 10.92 -9.99
N GLY A 5 -6.37 10.50 -9.74
CA GLY A 5 -5.98 9.82 -8.50
C GLY A 5 -6.19 10.71 -7.28
N ALA A 6 -5.80 11.99 -7.36
CA ALA A 6 -6.02 12.95 -6.28
C ALA A 6 -7.52 13.18 -5.97
N LYS A 7 -8.38 13.20 -6.99
CA LYS A 7 -9.84 13.28 -6.77
C LYS A 7 -10.39 12.05 -6.06
N ALA A 8 -9.97 10.86 -6.46
CA ALA A 8 -10.34 9.61 -5.79
C ALA A 8 -9.82 9.58 -4.34
N SER A 9 -8.60 10.07 -4.12
CA SER A 9 -8.00 10.18 -2.78
C SER A 9 -8.82 11.12 -1.88
N ALA A 10 -9.18 12.29 -2.39
CA ALA A 10 -10.03 13.24 -1.65
C ALA A 10 -11.39 12.62 -1.31
N ALA A 11 -12.02 11.89 -2.23
CA ALA A 11 -13.28 11.17 -1.98
C ALA A 11 -13.12 10.06 -0.93
N GLY A 12 -11.95 9.43 -0.86
CA GLY A 12 -11.59 8.46 0.18
C GLY A 12 -11.22 9.07 1.54
N GLY A 13 -11.18 10.41 1.66
CA GLY A 13 -10.82 11.11 2.90
C GLY A 13 -9.33 11.40 3.06
N PHE A 14 -8.51 11.18 2.02
CA PHE A 14 -7.07 11.40 2.08
C PHE A 14 -6.68 12.80 1.64
N THR A 15 -5.94 13.50 2.48
CA THR A 15 -5.37 14.84 2.19
C THR A 15 -3.93 14.76 1.71
N THR A 16 -3.25 13.64 1.99
CA THR A 16 -1.86 13.39 1.60
C THR A 16 -1.72 11.97 1.07
N VAL A 17 -1.04 11.83 -0.06
CA VAL A 17 -0.71 10.53 -0.65
C VAL A 17 0.74 10.49 -1.07
N VAL A 18 1.35 9.29 -1.06
CA VAL A 18 2.67 9.02 -1.61
C VAL A 18 2.50 8.13 -2.83
N CYS A 19 2.88 8.63 -4.00
CA CYS A 19 2.80 7.88 -5.25
C CYS A 19 4.00 6.94 -5.37
N MET A 20 3.73 5.69 -5.78
CA MET A 20 4.78 4.72 -6.08
C MET A 20 5.55 5.08 -7.35
N ALA A 21 6.79 4.58 -7.43
CA ALA A 21 7.74 4.93 -8.47
C ALA A 21 7.55 4.16 -9.81
N ASN A 22 6.68 3.14 -9.84
CA ASN A 22 6.46 2.21 -10.94
C ASN A 22 5.64 2.79 -12.11
N THR A 23 5.88 4.02 -12.47
CA THR A 23 5.24 4.71 -13.60
C THR A 23 5.91 4.38 -14.95
N LYS A 24 5.40 4.93 -16.04
CA LYS A 24 6.00 4.82 -17.39
C LYS A 24 6.24 6.21 -17.98
N PRO A 25 7.50 6.69 -18.02
CA PRO A 25 8.73 6.03 -17.49
C PRO A 25 8.71 5.93 -15.94
N PRO A 26 9.53 5.03 -15.34
CA PRO A 26 9.66 4.94 -13.88
C PRO A 26 10.32 6.20 -13.31
N VAL A 27 10.08 6.47 -12.02
CA VAL A 27 10.62 7.66 -11.34
C VAL A 27 12.06 7.36 -10.88
N ASP A 28 12.97 7.15 -11.84
CA ASP A 28 14.38 6.79 -11.61
C ASP A 28 15.37 7.95 -11.84
N ASN A 29 14.86 9.12 -12.15
CA ASN A 29 15.65 10.32 -12.41
C ASN A 29 14.93 11.60 -11.95
N VAL A 30 15.69 12.68 -11.78
CA VAL A 30 15.22 13.97 -11.25
C VAL A 30 14.11 14.57 -12.12
N GLU A 31 14.21 14.46 -13.45
CA GLU A 31 13.24 15.07 -14.38
C GLU A 31 11.85 14.43 -14.19
N THR A 32 11.79 13.09 -14.16
CA THR A 32 10.55 12.35 -13.97
C THR A 32 9.95 12.63 -12.57
N LEU A 33 10.79 12.65 -11.53
CA LEU A 33 10.34 12.99 -10.17
C LEU A 33 9.75 14.40 -10.10
N GLN A 34 10.44 15.37 -10.65
CA GLN A 34 9.97 16.77 -10.66
C GLN A 34 8.68 16.93 -11.46
N HIS A 35 8.49 16.15 -12.54
CA HIS A 35 7.23 16.13 -13.27
C HIS A 35 6.07 15.65 -12.38
N VAL A 36 6.25 14.54 -11.65
CA VAL A 36 5.23 14.01 -10.70
C VAL A 36 4.90 15.05 -9.63
N ILE A 37 5.92 15.66 -9.02
CA ILE A 37 5.73 16.69 -7.99
C ILE A 37 5.00 17.92 -8.57
N ALA A 38 5.36 18.36 -9.78
CA ALA A 38 4.73 19.50 -10.42
C ALA A 38 3.26 19.24 -10.77
N GLU A 39 2.93 18.04 -11.25
CA GLU A 39 1.53 17.65 -11.50
C GLU A 39 0.75 17.50 -10.17
N GLY A 40 1.38 16.97 -9.13
CA GLY A 40 0.78 16.90 -7.79
C GLY A 40 0.39 18.27 -7.23
N LYS A 41 1.22 19.28 -7.41
CA LYS A 41 0.94 20.68 -6.99
C LYS A 41 -0.28 21.31 -7.67
N LYS A 42 -0.75 20.75 -8.77
CA LYS A 42 -1.96 21.22 -9.48
C LYS A 42 -3.24 20.58 -8.94
N THR A 43 -3.13 19.64 -8.00
CA THR A 43 -4.27 18.97 -7.37
C THR A 43 -4.73 19.72 -6.13
N GLY A 44 -5.83 19.27 -5.54
CA GLY A 44 -6.33 19.85 -4.29
C GLY A 44 -5.74 19.25 -3.02
N ILE A 45 -4.88 18.20 -3.12
CA ILE A 45 -4.30 17.48 -1.99
C ILE A 45 -2.77 17.47 -2.08
N HIS A 46 -2.10 17.06 -1.01
CA HIS A 46 -0.65 16.87 -1.01
C HIS A 46 -0.30 15.55 -1.71
N VAL A 47 0.42 15.65 -2.82
CA VAL A 47 0.94 14.50 -3.57
C VAL A 47 2.45 14.46 -3.45
N LEU A 48 2.94 13.48 -2.71
CA LEU A 48 4.34 13.15 -2.58
C LEU A 48 4.68 11.99 -3.54
N ALA A 49 5.94 11.79 -3.82
CA ALA A 49 6.39 10.70 -4.69
C ALA A 49 7.62 10.01 -4.10
N ASP A 50 7.60 8.70 -4.13
CA ASP A 50 8.80 7.90 -4.00
C ASP A 50 9.53 7.83 -5.35
N ALA A 51 10.85 7.68 -5.30
CA ALA A 51 11.67 7.36 -6.46
C ALA A 51 12.02 5.86 -6.45
N THR A 52 12.50 5.34 -7.59
CA THR A 52 12.94 3.94 -7.64
C THR A 52 14.23 3.75 -6.84
N VAL A 53 14.45 2.54 -6.36
CA VAL A 53 15.73 2.11 -5.77
C VAL A 53 16.74 1.83 -6.86
N SER A 54 16.32 1.17 -7.94
CA SER A 54 17.19 0.79 -9.04
C SER A 54 16.85 1.47 -10.35
N VAL A 55 17.86 1.68 -11.19
CA VAL A 55 17.69 2.30 -12.52
C VAL A 55 16.77 1.45 -13.38
N GLY A 56 15.69 2.05 -13.86
CA GLY A 56 14.68 1.39 -14.67
C GLY A 56 13.95 0.25 -13.96
N MET A 57 14.03 0.18 -12.61
CA MET A 57 13.49 -0.91 -11.79
C MET A 57 14.03 -2.29 -12.17
N LYS A 58 15.32 -2.38 -12.52
CA LYS A 58 15.94 -3.65 -12.98
C LYS A 58 16.61 -4.43 -11.88
N GLY A 59 16.77 -3.86 -10.66
CA GLY A 59 17.45 -4.50 -9.55
C GLY A 59 18.96 -4.71 -9.75
N GLU A 60 19.59 -3.97 -10.67
CA GLU A 60 21.00 -4.15 -11.06
C GLU A 60 21.90 -3.02 -10.56
N THR A 61 21.43 -1.79 -10.60
CA THR A 61 22.23 -0.59 -10.27
C THR A 61 21.35 0.40 -9.51
N LEU A 62 21.89 0.94 -8.41
CA LEU A 62 21.18 1.99 -7.64
C LEU A 62 21.03 3.26 -8.48
N VAL A 63 19.92 3.95 -8.30
CA VAL A 63 19.75 5.32 -8.80
C VAL A 63 20.66 6.29 -8.05
N ASP A 64 20.77 7.51 -8.54
CA ASP A 64 21.40 8.61 -7.78
C ASP A 64 20.43 9.06 -6.66
N MET A 65 20.46 8.34 -5.54
CA MET A 65 19.57 8.59 -4.41
C MET A 65 19.79 9.98 -3.78
N ASP A 66 21.04 10.50 -3.80
CA ASP A 66 21.35 11.85 -3.30
C ASP A 66 20.66 12.92 -4.15
N ALA A 67 20.78 12.84 -5.47
CA ALA A 67 20.15 13.79 -6.38
C ALA A 67 18.61 13.72 -6.31
N LEU A 68 18.04 12.51 -6.24
CA LEU A 68 16.59 12.31 -6.13
C LEU A 68 16.06 12.81 -4.79
N ARG A 69 16.76 12.55 -3.69
CA ARG A 69 16.38 13.11 -2.37
C ARG A 69 16.42 14.63 -2.37
N ALA A 70 17.47 15.23 -2.92
CA ALA A 70 17.60 16.67 -3.05
C ALA A 70 16.49 17.28 -3.93
N ALA A 71 16.02 16.54 -4.92
CA ALA A 71 14.91 16.92 -5.80
C ALA A 71 13.52 16.74 -5.18
N GLY A 72 13.40 16.10 -4.01
CA GLY A 72 12.17 15.99 -3.25
C GLY A 72 11.54 14.59 -3.18
N ALA A 73 12.29 13.52 -3.46
CA ALA A 73 11.80 12.15 -3.21
C ALA A 73 11.44 11.98 -1.73
N ALA A 74 10.25 11.44 -1.46
CA ALA A 74 9.77 11.18 -0.11
C ALA A 74 10.44 9.95 0.51
N GLY A 75 10.63 8.92 -0.30
CA GLY A 75 11.29 7.66 -0.01
C GLY A 75 11.73 6.99 -1.30
N PHE A 76 12.06 5.69 -1.23
CA PHE A 76 12.46 4.91 -2.40
C PHE A 76 11.78 3.54 -2.41
N THR A 77 11.37 3.08 -3.60
CA THR A 77 10.71 1.80 -3.79
C THR A 77 10.82 1.32 -5.25
N ASP A 78 11.06 0.03 -5.44
CA ASP A 78 10.84 -0.65 -6.73
C ASP A 78 9.50 -1.44 -6.66
N ASP A 79 8.44 -0.81 -6.13
CA ASP A 79 7.13 -1.45 -5.91
C ASP A 79 6.65 -2.28 -7.11
N GLY A 80 6.20 -3.50 -6.81
CA GLY A 80 5.77 -4.50 -7.78
C GLY A 80 6.92 -5.30 -8.43
N ILE A 81 8.20 -4.92 -8.20
CA ILE A 81 9.39 -5.66 -8.68
C ILE A 81 10.37 -5.84 -7.52
N PRO A 82 10.46 -7.05 -6.94
CA PRO A 82 11.33 -7.29 -5.78
C PRO A 82 12.81 -7.19 -6.15
N LEU A 83 13.61 -6.65 -5.25
CA LEU A 83 15.06 -6.57 -5.39
C LEU A 83 15.71 -7.89 -4.96
N MET A 84 16.22 -8.66 -5.91
CA MET A 84 16.75 -10.00 -5.64
C MET A 84 18.18 -10.00 -5.12
N ASP A 85 19.02 -9.03 -5.53
CA ASP A 85 20.39 -8.92 -5.06
C ASP A 85 20.47 -8.33 -3.64
N GLY A 86 20.75 -9.16 -2.65
CA GLY A 86 20.89 -8.73 -1.26
C GLY A 86 22.03 -7.74 -1.01
N ALA A 87 23.07 -7.72 -1.86
CA ALA A 87 24.14 -6.71 -1.74
C ALA A 87 23.65 -5.34 -2.21
N LEU A 88 22.85 -5.29 -3.27
CA LEU A 88 22.20 -4.07 -3.74
C LEU A 88 21.21 -3.54 -2.69
N VAL A 89 20.37 -4.43 -2.12
CA VAL A 89 19.42 -4.08 -1.05
C VAL A 89 20.15 -3.49 0.15
N LYS A 90 21.24 -4.13 0.59
CA LYS A 90 22.06 -3.60 1.70
C LYS A 90 22.61 -2.22 1.39
N ALA A 91 23.18 -2.01 0.20
CA ALA A 91 23.71 -0.71 -0.21
C ALA A 91 22.60 0.37 -0.28
N ALA A 92 21.42 0.02 -0.80
CA ALA A 92 20.25 0.91 -0.79
C ALA A 92 19.85 1.30 0.64
N MET A 93 19.78 0.33 1.54
CA MET A 93 19.43 0.57 2.94
C MET A 93 20.44 1.47 3.65
N GLU A 94 21.73 1.23 3.46
CA GLU A 94 22.80 2.09 4.01
C GLU A 94 22.68 3.53 3.49
N LYS A 95 22.43 3.71 2.19
CA LYS A 95 22.24 5.03 1.59
C LYS A 95 20.96 5.71 2.08
N ALA A 96 19.84 5.00 2.15
CA ALA A 96 18.58 5.55 2.66
C ALA A 96 18.69 6.02 4.12
N LYS A 97 19.45 5.29 4.94
CA LYS A 97 19.76 5.69 6.32
C LYS A 97 20.55 7.01 6.36
N GLU A 98 21.58 7.15 5.51
CA GLU A 98 22.37 8.40 5.39
C GLU A 98 21.46 9.57 5.01
N LEU A 99 20.54 9.36 4.07
CA LEU A 99 19.59 10.37 3.59
C LEU A 99 18.40 10.60 4.52
N ASN A 100 18.27 9.78 5.57
CA ASN A 100 17.18 9.83 6.52
C ASN A 100 15.80 9.73 5.86
N VAL A 101 15.62 8.75 4.97
CA VAL A 101 14.37 8.44 4.25
C VAL A 101 14.01 6.97 4.40
N PRO A 102 12.71 6.60 4.30
CA PRO A 102 12.32 5.19 4.29
C PRO A 102 12.59 4.54 2.93
N LEU A 103 12.77 3.22 2.98
CA LEU A 103 12.66 2.31 1.84
C LEU A 103 11.39 1.49 2.00
N SER A 104 10.63 1.29 0.93
CA SER A 104 9.46 0.42 0.91
C SER A 104 9.67 -0.71 -0.10
N PHE A 105 9.41 -1.96 0.31
CA PHE A 105 9.68 -3.14 -0.50
C PHE A 105 8.44 -3.97 -0.73
N HIS A 106 8.21 -4.31 -2.00
CA HIS A 106 7.29 -5.35 -2.44
C HIS A 106 8.00 -6.70 -2.36
N GLU A 107 7.52 -7.59 -1.52
CA GLU A 107 8.23 -8.81 -1.16
C GLU A 107 7.55 -10.04 -1.78
N GLU A 108 7.87 -10.34 -3.04
CA GLU A 108 7.42 -11.57 -3.71
C GLU A 108 8.53 -12.15 -4.60
N ASP A 109 9.26 -13.17 -4.12
CA ASP A 109 10.32 -13.83 -4.90
C ASP A 109 9.75 -14.49 -6.16
N PRO A 110 10.09 -13.98 -7.36
CA PRO A 110 9.52 -14.46 -8.62
C PRO A 110 9.94 -15.90 -8.95
N HIS A 111 10.99 -16.44 -8.33
CA HIS A 111 11.44 -17.82 -8.56
C HIS A 111 10.43 -18.86 -8.05
N PHE A 112 9.58 -18.49 -7.10
CA PHE A 112 8.52 -19.36 -6.59
C PHE A 112 7.18 -19.20 -7.33
N ILE A 113 7.03 -18.15 -8.16
CA ILE A 113 5.75 -17.74 -8.75
C ILE A 113 5.67 -18.19 -10.22
N LYS A 114 4.52 -18.74 -10.63
CA LYS A 114 4.21 -18.98 -12.05
C LYS A 114 3.12 -18.03 -12.56
N ASN A 115 2.11 -17.79 -11.74
CA ASN A 115 1.07 -16.78 -12.01
C ASN A 115 0.93 -15.91 -10.77
N ASN A 116 1.31 -14.64 -10.88
CA ASN A 116 1.15 -13.69 -9.80
C ASN A 116 -0.33 -13.31 -9.56
N GLY A 117 -0.61 -12.77 -8.39
CA GLY A 117 -1.93 -12.26 -8.04
C GLY A 117 -2.98 -13.32 -7.72
N ILE A 118 -2.60 -14.60 -7.67
CA ILE A 118 -3.44 -15.73 -7.25
C ILE A 118 -2.66 -16.54 -6.23
N ASN A 119 -3.22 -16.77 -5.05
CA ASN A 119 -2.58 -17.59 -4.03
C ASN A 119 -2.37 -19.02 -4.56
N HIS A 120 -1.18 -19.59 -4.34
CA HIS A 120 -0.96 -21.01 -4.59
C HIS A 120 -1.50 -21.83 -3.40
N GLY A 121 -2.65 -22.44 -3.58
CA GLY A 121 -3.38 -23.16 -2.55
C GLY A 121 -4.65 -23.78 -3.11
N LYS A 122 -5.64 -24.01 -2.26
CA LYS A 122 -6.89 -24.69 -2.59
C LYS A 122 -7.60 -24.12 -3.83
N VAL A 123 -7.70 -22.79 -3.92
CA VAL A 123 -8.40 -22.11 -5.03
C VAL A 123 -7.64 -22.25 -6.33
N SER A 124 -6.33 -22.05 -6.32
CA SER A 124 -5.49 -22.20 -7.51
C SER A 124 -5.49 -23.63 -8.03
N ASP A 125 -5.49 -24.64 -7.14
CA ASP A 125 -5.60 -26.05 -7.49
C ASP A 125 -6.94 -26.35 -8.16
N GLN A 126 -8.04 -25.82 -7.62
CA GLN A 126 -9.37 -25.94 -8.22
C GLN A 126 -9.45 -25.32 -9.61
N LEU A 127 -8.72 -24.23 -9.84
CA LEU A 127 -8.67 -23.53 -11.13
C LEU A 127 -7.64 -24.14 -12.09
N GLY A 128 -6.82 -25.10 -11.65
CA GLY A 128 -5.72 -25.67 -12.44
C GLY A 128 -4.58 -24.67 -12.70
N ILE A 129 -4.39 -23.69 -11.83
CA ILE A 129 -3.41 -22.63 -11.96
C ILE A 129 -2.36 -22.77 -10.85
N TYR A 130 -1.07 -22.81 -11.19
CA TYR A 130 -0.01 -22.64 -10.18
C TYR A 130 0.17 -21.14 -9.90
N GLY A 131 -0.18 -20.71 -8.69
CA GLY A 131 -0.16 -19.30 -8.29
C GLY A 131 1.15 -18.83 -7.66
N SER A 132 1.04 -17.85 -6.76
CA SER A 132 2.09 -17.29 -5.91
C SER A 132 1.96 -17.89 -4.50
N PRO A 133 2.85 -18.83 -4.09
CA PRO A 133 2.84 -19.35 -2.72
C PRO A 133 3.27 -18.26 -1.72
N ALA A 134 2.76 -18.36 -0.49
CA ALA A 134 3.14 -17.43 0.59
C ALA A 134 4.67 -17.41 0.84
N LEU A 135 5.36 -18.54 0.60
CA LEU A 135 6.82 -18.63 0.68
C LEU A 135 7.55 -17.56 -0.15
N ALA A 136 6.96 -17.12 -1.27
CA ALA A 136 7.56 -16.05 -2.10
C ALA A 136 7.67 -14.74 -1.31
N GLU A 137 6.65 -14.39 -0.54
CA GLU A 137 6.64 -13.22 0.34
C GLU A 137 7.49 -13.47 1.59
N ASP A 138 7.27 -14.59 2.27
CA ASP A 138 7.92 -14.91 3.55
C ASP A 138 9.44 -14.88 3.47
N SER A 139 10.01 -15.40 2.37
CA SER A 139 11.46 -15.50 2.21
C SER A 139 12.13 -14.14 2.02
N LEU A 140 11.53 -13.25 1.23
CA LEU A 140 12.08 -11.90 1.01
C LEU A 140 11.82 -10.99 2.21
N ALA A 141 10.62 -10.99 2.78
CA ALA A 141 10.32 -10.23 3.98
C ALA A 141 11.29 -10.58 5.13
N ALA A 142 11.57 -11.86 5.35
CA ALA A 142 12.54 -12.30 6.36
C ALA A 142 13.97 -11.82 6.03
N ARG A 143 14.42 -11.93 4.76
CA ARG A 143 15.73 -11.44 4.32
C ARG A 143 15.88 -9.94 4.59
N ASP A 144 14.90 -9.14 4.17
CA ASP A 144 15.02 -7.69 4.20
C ASP A 144 14.84 -7.13 5.60
N CYS A 145 14.03 -7.77 6.43
CA CYS A 145 13.99 -7.52 7.87
C CYS A 145 15.37 -7.72 8.53
N MET A 146 16.10 -8.78 8.16
CA MET A 146 17.44 -9.04 8.72
C MET A 146 18.48 -8.05 8.19
N ILE A 147 18.41 -7.63 6.92
CA ILE A 147 19.29 -6.60 6.38
C ILE A 147 19.00 -5.25 7.07
N ALA A 148 17.72 -4.90 7.28
CA ALA A 148 17.32 -3.71 8.02
C ALA A 148 17.89 -3.69 9.45
N LEU A 149 17.82 -4.83 10.16
CA LEU A 149 18.40 -4.98 11.50
C LEU A 149 19.91 -4.65 11.50
N HIS A 150 20.65 -5.14 10.51
CA HIS A 150 22.11 -4.95 10.45
C HIS A 150 22.53 -3.56 9.95
N THR A 151 21.76 -2.94 9.07
CA THR A 151 22.06 -1.61 8.54
C THR A 151 21.52 -0.50 9.45
N GLY A 152 20.45 -0.76 10.17
CA GLY A 152 19.68 0.21 10.95
C GLY A 152 18.96 1.23 10.07
N ALA A 153 18.60 0.85 8.85
CA ALA A 153 17.76 1.63 7.95
C ALA A 153 16.29 1.55 8.37
N THR A 154 15.54 2.60 8.06
CA THR A 154 14.06 2.59 8.16
C THR A 154 13.50 1.88 6.93
N VAL A 155 12.85 0.74 7.14
CA VAL A 155 12.31 -0.11 6.07
C VAL A 155 10.84 -0.35 6.31
N ASN A 156 10.04 -0.26 5.26
CA ASN A 156 8.63 -0.61 5.24
C ASN A 156 8.41 -1.85 4.37
N ILE A 157 7.84 -2.90 4.95
CA ILE A 157 7.38 -4.08 4.20
C ILE A 157 5.97 -3.78 3.73
N GLN A 158 5.81 -3.63 2.40
CA GLN A 158 4.55 -3.21 1.79
C GLN A 158 3.51 -4.33 1.82
N HIS A 159 2.24 -3.96 1.96
CA HIS A 159 1.03 -4.78 1.75
C HIS A 159 1.18 -6.26 2.17
N ILE A 160 1.68 -6.53 3.38
CA ILE A 160 1.86 -7.89 3.89
C ILE A 160 0.56 -8.70 3.75
N SER A 161 0.68 -9.91 3.22
CA SER A 161 -0.44 -10.82 3.01
C SER A 161 -0.33 -12.13 3.79
N SER A 162 0.87 -12.53 4.21
CA SER A 162 1.16 -13.81 4.86
C SER A 162 1.39 -13.69 6.35
N ARG A 163 0.89 -14.66 7.12
CA ARG A 163 1.13 -14.77 8.56
C ARG A 163 2.61 -14.95 8.93
N TYR A 164 3.39 -15.61 8.07
CA TYR A 164 4.82 -15.83 8.36
C TYR A 164 5.66 -14.59 8.07
N SER A 165 5.28 -13.77 7.10
CA SER A 165 5.85 -12.43 6.92
C SER A 165 5.58 -11.53 8.13
N VAL A 166 4.38 -11.63 8.74
CA VAL A 166 4.07 -10.96 10.02
C VAL A 166 5.03 -11.38 11.11
N GLU A 167 5.31 -12.71 11.25
CA GLU A 167 6.25 -13.20 12.27
C GLU A 167 7.69 -12.73 12.01
N ALA A 168 8.11 -12.64 10.73
CA ALA A 168 9.43 -12.08 10.38
C ALA A 168 9.56 -10.62 10.82
N VAL A 169 8.54 -9.79 10.55
CA VAL A 169 8.49 -8.39 11.00
C VAL A 169 8.48 -8.31 12.53
N ARG A 170 7.66 -9.13 13.20
CA ARG A 170 7.59 -9.17 14.67
C ARG A 170 8.95 -9.48 15.29
N LEU A 171 9.63 -10.48 14.78
CA LEU A 171 10.97 -10.85 15.24
C LEU A 171 11.97 -9.71 15.02
N ALA A 172 11.99 -9.10 13.83
CA ALA A 172 12.89 -8.00 13.52
C ALA A 172 12.67 -6.80 14.47
N LYS A 173 11.43 -6.42 14.74
CA LYS A 173 11.09 -5.37 15.71
C LYS A 173 11.55 -5.72 17.13
N GLN A 174 11.34 -6.97 17.57
CA GLN A 174 11.82 -7.44 18.89
C GLN A 174 13.34 -7.38 19.02
N LEU A 175 14.07 -7.58 17.92
CA LEU A 175 15.52 -7.47 17.86
C LEU A 175 16.02 -6.02 17.74
N GLY A 176 15.12 -5.05 17.59
CA GLY A 176 15.44 -3.63 17.53
C GLY A 176 15.65 -3.06 16.12
N ALA A 177 15.20 -3.74 15.07
CA ALA A 177 15.20 -3.20 13.71
C ALA A 177 14.12 -2.09 13.54
N ASP A 178 14.45 -1.04 12.79
CA ASP A 178 13.49 0.01 12.41
C ASP A 178 12.68 -0.44 11.16
N VAL A 179 11.90 -1.51 11.38
CA VAL A 179 11.04 -2.10 10.37
C VAL A 179 9.61 -1.68 10.63
N TRP A 180 8.95 -1.20 9.60
CA TRP A 180 7.53 -0.90 9.52
C TRP A 180 6.85 -1.91 8.62
N ALA A 181 5.55 -2.06 8.79
CA ALA A 181 4.76 -2.95 7.95
C ALA A 181 3.39 -2.35 7.70
N GLU A 182 2.86 -2.61 6.51
CA GLU A 182 1.51 -2.18 6.14
C GLU A 182 0.67 -3.35 5.63
N VAL A 183 -0.64 -3.21 5.74
CA VAL A 183 -1.62 -4.14 5.18
C VAL A 183 -2.68 -3.35 4.41
N THR A 184 -3.26 -3.94 3.38
CA THR A 184 -4.33 -3.30 2.64
C THR A 184 -5.71 -3.72 3.11
N PRO A 185 -6.76 -2.91 2.86
CA PRO A 185 -8.14 -3.27 3.20
C PRO A 185 -8.61 -4.57 2.58
N HIS A 186 -8.18 -4.89 1.37
CA HIS A 186 -8.59 -6.13 0.71
C HIS A 186 -7.98 -7.36 1.37
N HIS A 187 -6.75 -7.29 1.92
CA HIS A 187 -6.11 -8.41 2.59
C HIS A 187 -6.71 -8.75 3.96
N PHE A 188 -7.22 -7.77 4.72
CA PHE A 188 -7.93 -8.08 5.97
C PHE A 188 -9.45 -8.30 5.79
N THR A 189 -9.99 -8.07 4.57
CA THR A 189 -11.43 -8.24 4.27
C THR A 189 -11.72 -9.56 3.54
N LEU A 190 -10.90 -9.92 2.55
CA LEU A 190 -11.12 -11.03 1.62
C LEU A 190 -10.11 -12.17 1.84
N THR A 191 -10.47 -13.36 1.35
CA THR A 191 -9.59 -14.52 1.25
C THR A 191 -9.45 -14.95 -0.21
N GLU A 192 -8.61 -15.96 -0.48
CA GLU A 192 -8.43 -16.55 -1.81
C GLU A 192 -9.76 -17.00 -2.46
N ASP A 193 -10.76 -17.39 -1.65
CA ASP A 193 -12.08 -17.78 -2.15
C ASP A 193 -12.79 -16.67 -2.95
N ALA A 194 -12.43 -15.39 -2.71
CA ALA A 194 -12.97 -14.26 -3.46
C ALA A 194 -12.69 -14.35 -4.97
N VAL A 195 -11.60 -15.03 -5.37
CA VAL A 195 -11.27 -15.24 -6.79
C VAL A 195 -12.36 -16.06 -7.49
N LEU A 196 -12.98 -17.03 -6.80
CA LEU A 196 -14.08 -17.82 -7.36
C LEU A 196 -15.34 -17.01 -7.62
N THR A 197 -15.56 -15.94 -6.82
CA THR A 197 -16.75 -15.10 -6.91
C THR A 197 -16.54 -13.89 -7.84
N TYR A 198 -15.39 -13.24 -7.73
CA TYR A 198 -15.11 -11.96 -8.39
C TYR A 198 -14.11 -12.07 -9.56
N GLY A 199 -13.52 -13.26 -9.77
CA GLY A 199 -12.56 -13.47 -10.85
C GLY A 199 -11.39 -12.49 -10.80
N THR A 200 -11.13 -11.82 -11.90
CA THR A 200 -10.02 -10.86 -12.04
C THR A 200 -10.14 -9.64 -11.12
N LEU A 201 -11.33 -9.29 -10.65
CA LEU A 201 -11.52 -8.21 -9.66
C LEU A 201 -10.99 -8.59 -8.27
N ALA A 202 -10.73 -9.88 -8.00
CA ALA A 202 -10.07 -10.36 -6.80
C ALA A 202 -8.61 -10.78 -7.04
N LYS A 203 -8.03 -10.43 -8.20
CA LYS A 203 -6.62 -10.65 -8.51
C LYS A 203 -5.79 -9.49 -7.96
N MET A 204 -5.00 -9.78 -6.91
CA MET A 204 -4.15 -8.82 -6.18
C MET A 204 -2.69 -9.26 -6.20
N ASN A 205 -1.75 -8.36 -5.96
CA ASN A 205 -0.33 -8.67 -5.86
C ASN A 205 0.28 -7.90 -4.68
N PRO A 206 0.61 -8.58 -3.56
CA PRO A 206 0.49 -10.02 -3.31
C PRO A 206 -0.96 -10.51 -3.30
N PRO A 207 -1.19 -11.83 -3.50
CA PRO A 207 -2.55 -12.35 -3.62
C PRO A 207 -3.29 -12.38 -2.29
N LEU A 208 -4.63 -12.41 -2.37
CA LEU A 208 -5.48 -12.75 -1.24
C LEU A 208 -5.14 -14.17 -0.76
N ARG A 209 -4.89 -14.33 0.55
CA ARG A 209 -4.44 -15.58 1.15
C ARG A 209 -5.58 -16.33 1.85
N THR A 210 -5.22 -17.27 2.71
CA THR A 210 -6.17 -18.08 3.49
C THR A 210 -6.85 -17.27 4.60
N GLU A 211 -7.88 -17.87 5.22
CA GLU A 211 -8.53 -17.26 6.38
C GLU A 211 -7.59 -17.17 7.57
N GLU A 212 -6.67 -18.13 7.75
CA GLU A 212 -5.67 -18.08 8.81
C GLU A 212 -4.71 -16.90 8.62
N ASP A 213 -4.32 -16.60 7.38
CA ASP A 213 -3.50 -15.45 7.07
C ASP A 213 -4.27 -14.15 7.34
N ARG A 214 -5.52 -14.06 6.87
CA ARG A 214 -6.38 -12.89 7.12
C ARG A 214 -6.55 -12.62 8.62
N GLN A 215 -6.78 -13.63 9.44
CA GLN A 215 -6.89 -13.48 10.89
C GLN A 215 -5.57 -13.06 11.54
N ALA A 216 -4.44 -13.57 11.04
CA ALA A 216 -3.12 -13.16 11.52
C ALA A 216 -2.83 -11.68 11.21
N LEU A 217 -3.24 -11.17 10.05
CA LEU A 217 -3.11 -9.76 9.69
C LEU A 217 -3.94 -8.87 10.64
N ILE A 218 -5.18 -9.27 10.95
CA ILE A 218 -6.04 -8.54 11.90
C ILE A 218 -5.43 -8.54 13.30
N ALA A 219 -4.90 -9.68 13.75
CA ALA A 219 -4.23 -9.78 15.04
C ALA A 219 -2.96 -8.90 15.10
N ALA A 220 -2.19 -8.86 14.01
CA ALA A 220 -0.98 -8.04 13.89
C ALA A 220 -1.26 -6.53 13.82
N LEU A 221 -2.40 -6.13 13.25
CA LEU A 221 -2.88 -4.76 13.36
C LEU A 221 -3.19 -4.39 14.82
N LYS A 222 -3.82 -5.30 15.56
CA LYS A 222 -4.22 -5.08 16.94
C LYS A 222 -3.02 -5.01 17.90
N ASP A 223 -2.02 -5.88 17.72
CA ASP A 223 -0.85 -5.94 18.59
C ASP A 223 0.27 -4.95 18.22
N GLY A 224 0.12 -4.24 17.09
CA GLY A 224 1.07 -3.23 16.63
C GLY A 224 2.24 -3.79 15.82
N THR A 225 2.23 -5.07 15.46
CA THR A 225 3.24 -5.64 14.53
C THR A 225 3.09 -5.03 13.14
N ILE A 226 1.84 -4.84 12.67
CA ILE A 226 1.52 -4.05 11.48
C ILE A 226 1.18 -2.63 11.91
N ASP A 227 1.91 -1.67 11.38
CA ASP A 227 1.87 -0.26 11.77
C ASP A 227 0.81 0.52 11.04
N MET A 228 0.56 0.19 9.76
CA MET A 228 -0.20 1.05 8.84
C MET A 228 -1.20 0.27 8.02
N ILE A 229 -2.20 1.00 7.53
CA ILE A 229 -3.14 0.55 6.50
C ILE A 229 -2.88 1.38 5.25
N ALA A 230 -2.35 0.74 4.21
CA ALA A 230 -2.15 1.33 2.89
C ALA A 230 -3.27 0.93 1.94
N THR A 231 -3.45 1.64 0.83
CA THR A 231 -4.58 1.38 -0.06
C THR A 231 -4.25 0.47 -1.23
N ASP A 232 -3.01 0.45 -1.66
CA ASP A 232 -2.57 -0.21 -2.91
C ASP A 232 -3.56 0.09 -4.06
N HIS A 233 -3.85 1.39 -4.26
CA HIS A 233 -4.82 1.84 -5.25
C HIS A 233 -4.26 1.68 -6.66
N ALA A 234 -4.69 0.63 -7.36
CA ALA A 234 -4.23 0.25 -8.68
C ALA A 234 -5.39 0.22 -9.70
N PRO A 235 -5.78 1.36 -10.26
CA PRO A 235 -6.85 1.45 -11.25
C PRO A 235 -6.43 0.85 -12.59
N HIS A 236 -7.28 -0.05 -13.10
CA HIS A 236 -7.13 -0.70 -14.40
C HIS A 236 -8.38 -0.52 -15.27
N ALA A 237 -8.19 -0.47 -16.59
CA ALA A 237 -9.30 -0.39 -17.51
C ALA A 237 -10.16 -1.66 -17.49
N ALA A 238 -11.46 -1.52 -17.81
CA ALA A 238 -12.38 -2.64 -17.83
C ALA A 238 -11.93 -3.74 -18.80
N GLU A 239 -11.38 -3.36 -19.95
CA GLU A 239 -10.86 -4.27 -20.97
C GLU A 239 -9.66 -5.06 -20.49
N GLU A 240 -8.83 -4.48 -19.62
CA GLU A 240 -7.68 -5.16 -19.04
C GLU A 240 -8.14 -6.19 -18.01
N LYS A 241 -9.12 -5.85 -17.18
CA LYS A 241 -9.71 -6.77 -16.18
C LYS A 241 -10.63 -7.83 -16.81
N ALA A 242 -11.09 -7.64 -18.05
CA ALA A 242 -11.89 -8.63 -18.78
C ALA A 242 -11.06 -9.76 -19.40
N LYS A 243 -9.73 -9.69 -19.36
CA LYS A 243 -8.84 -10.76 -19.85
C LYS A 243 -8.96 -12.01 -18.96
N PRO A 244 -8.46 -13.18 -19.46
CA PRO A 244 -8.33 -14.37 -18.63
C PRO A 244 -7.58 -14.09 -17.31
N LEU A 245 -7.90 -14.86 -16.27
CA LEU A 245 -7.35 -14.66 -14.93
C LEU A 245 -5.80 -14.64 -14.90
N THR A 246 -5.16 -15.45 -15.76
CA THR A 246 -3.69 -15.51 -15.89
C THR A 246 -3.07 -14.33 -16.63
N GLU A 247 -3.87 -13.55 -17.38
CA GLU A 247 -3.39 -12.46 -18.25
C GLU A 247 -3.81 -11.07 -17.73
N ALA A 248 -4.91 -11.00 -16.98
CA ALA A 248 -5.40 -9.75 -16.43
C ALA A 248 -4.38 -9.16 -15.43
N PRO A 249 -4.21 -7.83 -15.39
CA PRO A 249 -3.35 -7.20 -14.39
C PRO A 249 -3.91 -7.40 -12.98
N SER A 250 -3.02 -7.49 -11.99
CA SER A 250 -3.35 -7.47 -10.56
C SER A 250 -3.69 -6.06 -10.09
N GLY A 251 -4.48 -5.95 -9.01
CA GLY A 251 -4.81 -4.68 -8.37
C GLY A 251 -6.26 -4.25 -8.55
N ILE A 252 -6.67 -3.37 -7.64
CA ILE A 252 -8.04 -2.81 -7.56
C ILE A 252 -8.02 -1.31 -7.28
N THR A 253 -9.16 -0.66 -7.52
CA THR A 253 -9.44 0.67 -6.96
C THR A 253 -9.78 0.50 -5.48
N GLY A 254 -8.87 0.90 -4.57
CA GLY A 254 -8.99 0.67 -3.13
C GLY A 254 -9.18 1.93 -2.30
N ILE A 255 -8.73 3.11 -2.80
CA ILE A 255 -8.60 4.31 -1.97
C ILE A 255 -9.94 4.86 -1.46
N GLU A 256 -11.00 4.79 -2.25
CA GLU A 256 -12.31 5.34 -1.90
C GLU A 256 -13.10 4.47 -0.92
N THR A 257 -12.76 3.19 -0.81
CA THR A 257 -13.41 2.24 0.10
C THR A 257 -12.57 1.90 1.34
N SER A 258 -11.33 2.38 1.41
CA SER A 258 -10.36 2.01 2.44
C SER A 258 -10.87 2.28 3.86
N LEU A 259 -11.33 3.51 4.14
CA LEU A 259 -11.84 3.89 5.46
C LEU A 259 -13.08 3.07 5.85
N ALA A 260 -14.04 2.94 4.92
CA ALA A 260 -15.28 2.21 5.18
C ALA A 260 -15.03 0.71 5.40
N LEU A 261 -14.14 0.08 4.63
CA LEU A 261 -13.74 -1.31 4.83
C LEU A 261 -13.06 -1.51 6.19
N ALA A 262 -12.19 -0.58 6.59
CA ALA A 262 -11.53 -0.63 7.88
C ALA A 262 -12.52 -0.45 9.05
N ILE A 263 -13.45 0.49 8.94
CA ILE A 263 -14.51 0.65 9.95
C ILE A 263 -15.38 -0.61 10.02
N THR A 264 -15.83 -1.12 8.88
CA THR A 264 -16.72 -2.30 8.80
C THR A 264 -16.05 -3.56 9.36
N ASN A 265 -14.76 -3.80 9.04
CA ASN A 265 -14.10 -5.05 9.35
C ASN A 265 -13.22 -5.01 10.59
N LEU A 266 -12.79 -3.84 11.05
CA LEU A 266 -11.89 -3.71 12.19
C LEU A 266 -12.53 -3.00 13.39
N VAL A 267 -13.24 -1.89 13.16
CA VAL A 267 -13.82 -1.11 14.27
C VAL A 267 -15.14 -1.71 14.75
N LYS A 268 -16.07 -2.01 13.85
CA LYS A 268 -17.38 -2.57 14.22
C LYS A 268 -17.29 -3.93 14.94
N PRO A 269 -16.40 -4.86 14.53
CA PRO A 269 -16.19 -6.10 15.28
C PRO A 269 -15.38 -5.92 16.58
N GLY A 270 -14.80 -4.73 16.83
CA GLY A 270 -14.01 -4.45 18.02
C GLY A 270 -12.57 -4.95 17.99
N HIS A 271 -12.01 -5.12 16.79
CA HIS A 271 -10.59 -5.43 16.62
C HIS A 271 -9.71 -4.20 16.90
N LEU A 272 -10.16 -3.01 16.47
CA LEU A 272 -9.54 -1.72 16.74
C LEU A 272 -10.60 -0.74 17.26
N THR A 273 -10.16 0.22 18.06
CA THR A 273 -10.93 1.45 18.32
C THR A 273 -10.77 2.43 17.16
N LEU A 274 -11.67 3.40 17.04
CA LEU A 274 -11.56 4.42 15.99
C LEU A 274 -10.26 5.25 16.08
N PRO A 275 -9.77 5.68 17.27
CA PRO A 275 -8.46 6.32 17.40
C PRO A 275 -7.30 5.45 16.93
N GLU A 276 -7.28 4.16 17.25
CA GLU A 276 -6.24 3.22 16.78
C GLU A 276 -6.28 3.07 15.26
N LEU A 277 -7.47 3.04 14.65
CA LEU A 277 -7.60 3.05 13.20
C LEU A 277 -7.02 4.33 12.59
N MET A 278 -7.34 5.50 13.17
CA MET A 278 -6.80 6.78 12.67
C MET A 278 -5.28 6.87 12.83
N GLU A 279 -4.72 6.29 13.89
CA GLU A 279 -3.26 6.21 14.02
C GLU A 279 -2.65 5.44 12.85
N LYS A 280 -3.23 4.29 12.47
CA LYS A 280 -2.73 3.45 11.38
C LYS A 280 -2.94 4.02 9.98
N MET A 281 -3.95 4.82 9.77
CA MET A 281 -4.26 5.42 8.46
C MET A 281 -3.69 6.83 8.29
N SER A 282 -3.26 7.50 9.35
CA SER A 282 -2.85 8.90 9.32
C SER A 282 -1.51 9.15 10.02
N LEU A 283 -1.43 8.95 11.33
CA LEU A 283 -0.26 9.34 12.11
C LEU A 283 0.97 8.48 11.80
N ASN A 284 0.80 7.17 11.67
CA ASN A 284 1.91 6.25 11.42
C ASN A 284 2.50 6.41 10.01
N PRO A 285 1.72 6.53 8.91
CA PRO A 285 2.27 6.92 7.61
C PRO A 285 3.04 8.24 7.66
N ALA A 286 2.51 9.26 8.35
CA ALA A 286 3.21 10.53 8.51
C ALA A 286 4.55 10.38 9.28
N ARG A 287 4.60 9.52 10.30
CA ARG A 287 5.84 9.20 11.04
C ARG A 287 6.87 8.50 10.17
N LEU A 288 6.45 7.50 9.38
CA LEU A 288 7.34 6.78 8.45
C LEU A 288 8.05 7.75 7.51
N TYR A 289 7.27 8.61 6.86
CA TYR A 289 7.79 9.61 5.90
C TYR A 289 8.30 10.91 6.57
N ARG A 290 8.28 10.99 7.91
CA ARG A 290 8.73 12.16 8.69
C ARG A 290 8.03 13.46 8.32
N LEU A 291 6.73 13.37 8.05
CA LEU A 291 5.88 14.49 7.68
C LEU A 291 5.31 15.17 8.94
N ASP A 292 5.21 16.49 8.88
CA ASP A 292 4.58 17.28 9.95
C ASP A 292 3.05 17.37 9.77
N CYS A 293 2.40 16.21 9.67
CA CYS A 293 0.95 16.09 9.48
C CYS A 293 0.41 14.85 10.24
N GLY A 294 -0.81 14.44 9.96
CA GLY A 294 -1.44 13.24 10.52
C GLY A 294 -1.94 13.41 11.96
N ARG A 295 -2.01 14.65 12.48
CA ARG A 295 -2.50 14.95 13.82
C ARG A 295 -3.34 16.22 13.85
N MET A 296 -4.25 16.31 14.79
CA MET A 296 -5.05 17.50 15.08
C MET A 296 -4.45 18.22 16.29
N THR A 297 -3.66 19.26 16.03
CA THR A 297 -3.08 20.13 17.07
C THR A 297 -3.25 21.58 16.67
N GLU A 298 -3.34 22.48 17.64
CA GLU A 298 -3.41 23.91 17.38
C GLU A 298 -2.17 24.38 16.60
N GLY A 299 -2.38 25.11 15.51
CA GLY A 299 -1.31 25.59 14.63
C GLY A 299 -0.87 24.60 13.54
N ALA A 300 -1.39 23.36 13.52
CA ALA A 300 -1.14 22.42 12.43
C ALA A 300 -1.91 22.80 11.16
N PRO A 301 -1.46 22.34 9.98
CA PRO A 301 -2.23 22.48 8.75
C PRO A 301 -3.67 21.96 8.93
N ALA A 302 -4.63 22.64 8.30
CA ALA A 302 -6.02 22.23 8.35
C ALA A 302 -6.31 21.14 7.29
N ASP A 303 -5.71 19.97 7.52
CA ASP A 303 -5.87 18.76 6.73
C ASP A 303 -6.78 17.80 7.51
N LEU A 304 -8.05 17.75 7.12
CA LEU A 304 -9.09 17.13 7.93
C LEU A 304 -10.01 16.27 7.06
N VAL A 305 -10.45 15.15 7.62
CA VAL A 305 -11.58 14.39 7.09
C VAL A 305 -12.75 14.44 8.07
N ILE A 306 -13.94 14.72 7.57
CA ILE A 306 -15.21 14.61 8.30
C ILE A 306 -15.93 13.39 7.74
N PHE A 307 -16.23 12.44 8.60
CA PHE A 307 -16.94 11.22 8.22
C PHE A 307 -17.92 10.79 9.31
N ASP A 308 -18.96 10.08 8.91
CA ASP A 308 -19.90 9.45 9.83
C ASP A 308 -19.49 7.97 10.03
N PRO A 309 -19.04 7.56 11.24
CA PRO A 309 -18.57 6.20 11.49
C PRO A 309 -19.71 5.17 11.56
N ASP A 310 -20.96 5.60 11.58
CA ASP A 310 -22.13 4.75 11.74
C ASP A 310 -23.02 4.70 10.47
N GLU A 311 -22.82 5.62 9.53
CA GLU A 311 -23.61 5.64 8.30
C GLU A 311 -23.31 4.42 7.43
N GLU A 312 -24.37 3.70 7.07
CA GLU A 312 -24.31 2.60 6.12
C GLU A 312 -24.62 3.12 4.71
N TRP A 313 -23.82 2.69 3.75
CA TRP A 313 -23.97 3.06 2.35
C TRP A 313 -23.57 1.92 1.42
N VAL A 314 -24.01 1.98 0.17
CA VAL A 314 -23.68 0.99 -0.86
C VAL A 314 -22.64 1.56 -1.81
N VAL A 315 -21.61 0.79 -2.12
CA VAL A 315 -20.54 1.17 -3.06
C VAL A 315 -21.10 1.08 -4.49
N GLU A 316 -21.58 2.19 -5.03
CA GLU A 316 -22.19 2.23 -6.39
C GLU A 316 -21.27 2.91 -7.40
N HIS A 317 -20.66 4.02 -7.02
CA HIS A 317 -19.87 4.90 -7.88
C HIS A 317 -18.46 5.12 -7.34
N PHE A 318 -17.53 5.41 -8.24
CA PHE A 318 -16.17 5.79 -7.93
C PHE A 318 -15.83 7.13 -8.58
N CYS A 319 -15.09 7.99 -7.87
CA CYS A 319 -14.46 9.19 -8.42
C CYS A 319 -13.23 8.85 -9.27
N SER A 320 -12.63 7.70 -9.04
CA SER A 320 -11.58 7.15 -9.89
C SER A 320 -12.06 6.93 -11.31
N LYS A 321 -11.19 7.08 -12.30
CA LYS A 321 -11.49 6.75 -13.71
C LYS A 321 -11.85 5.28 -13.90
N ALA A 322 -11.30 4.40 -13.09
CA ALA A 322 -11.58 2.97 -13.11
C ALA A 322 -12.51 2.58 -11.96
N SER A 323 -13.18 1.45 -12.13
CA SER A 323 -14.09 0.89 -11.13
C SER A 323 -13.81 -0.61 -10.89
N ASN A 324 -12.56 -1.03 -11.08
CA ASN A 324 -12.12 -2.41 -10.90
C ASN A 324 -12.02 -2.76 -9.41
N SER A 325 -13.16 -3.01 -8.78
CA SER A 325 -13.25 -3.33 -7.36
C SER A 325 -14.22 -4.49 -7.11
N PRO A 326 -13.85 -5.48 -6.29
CA PRO A 326 -14.78 -6.53 -5.87
C PRO A 326 -15.84 -6.02 -4.90
N PHE A 327 -15.63 -4.84 -4.33
CA PHE A 327 -16.52 -4.24 -3.33
C PHE A 327 -17.71 -3.47 -3.93
N LYS A 328 -17.79 -3.35 -5.25
CA LYS A 328 -18.95 -2.73 -5.91
C LYS A 328 -20.23 -3.48 -5.56
N GLY A 329 -21.25 -2.76 -5.07
CA GLY A 329 -22.50 -3.31 -4.58
C GLY A 329 -22.47 -3.74 -3.11
N TRP A 330 -21.31 -3.68 -2.45
CA TRP A 330 -21.25 -3.99 -1.02
C TRP A 330 -21.85 -2.86 -0.19
N LYS A 331 -22.51 -3.24 0.89
CA LYS A 331 -22.96 -2.34 1.94
C LYS A 331 -21.85 -2.21 2.98
N LEU A 332 -21.31 -1.03 3.14
CA LEU A 332 -20.25 -0.71 4.07
C LEU A 332 -20.73 0.29 5.12
N THR A 333 -20.05 0.33 6.25
CA THR A 333 -20.27 1.30 7.32
C THR A 333 -19.11 2.29 7.40
N GLY A 334 -19.41 3.55 7.65
CA GLY A 334 -18.43 4.64 7.67
C GLY A 334 -18.38 5.36 6.33
N LYS A 335 -18.87 6.60 6.31
CA LYS A 335 -18.95 7.39 5.08
C LYS A 335 -18.22 8.72 5.20
N VAL A 336 -17.30 8.98 4.29
CA VAL A 336 -16.65 10.29 4.17
C VAL A 336 -17.68 11.31 3.72
N LYS A 337 -17.78 12.42 4.46
CA LYS A 337 -18.69 13.52 4.18
C LYS A 337 -17.95 14.71 3.58
N LYS A 338 -16.74 14.98 4.07
CA LYS A 338 -15.98 16.12 3.60
C LYS A 338 -14.49 15.89 3.84
N THR A 339 -13.70 16.25 2.84
CA THR A 339 -12.24 16.29 2.94
C THR A 339 -11.77 17.73 2.77
N ILE A 340 -10.95 18.18 3.69
CA ILE A 340 -10.40 19.55 3.75
C ILE A 340 -8.88 19.42 3.69
N CYS A 341 -8.24 20.10 2.75
CA CYS A 341 -6.80 20.16 2.60
C CYS A 341 -6.35 21.63 2.56
N ASP A 342 -5.36 21.99 3.36
CA ASP A 342 -4.93 23.40 3.55
C ASP A 342 -6.10 24.35 3.83
N GLY A 343 -7.08 23.89 4.62
CA GLY A 343 -8.27 24.68 4.96
C GLY A 343 -9.30 24.84 3.83
N ARG A 344 -9.13 24.17 2.70
CA ARG A 344 -10.05 24.19 1.55
C ARG A 344 -10.79 22.87 1.44
N VAL A 345 -12.08 22.92 1.20
CA VAL A 345 -12.89 21.74 0.89
C VAL A 345 -12.47 21.23 -0.49
N VAL A 346 -11.95 20.00 -0.54
CA VAL A 346 -11.49 19.33 -1.76
C VAL A 346 -12.42 18.19 -2.19
N TYR A 347 -13.28 17.75 -1.27
CA TYR A 347 -14.37 16.80 -1.52
C TYR A 347 -15.54 17.08 -0.55
N GLU A 348 -16.74 16.94 -1.05
CA GLU A 348 -18.00 16.97 -0.28
C GLU A 348 -18.99 15.99 -0.92
N ASP A 349 -19.62 15.12 -0.04
CA ASP A 349 -20.58 14.06 -0.43
C ASP A 349 -21.96 14.63 -0.77
#